data_f57838c4570702b7af9ce308bc6f4d3e
#
_entry.id   f57838c4570702b7af9ce308bc6f4d3e
#
_cell.length_a   1.000
_cell.length_b   1.000
_cell.length_c   1.000
_cell.angle_alpha   90.00
_cell.angle_beta   90.00
_cell.angle_gamma   90.00
#
_symmetry.space_group_name_H-M   'P 1'
#
loop_
_entity.id
_entity.type
_entity.pdbx_description
1 polymer ?
#
loop_
_entity_poly.entity_id
_entity_poly.type
_entity_poly.pdbx_seq_one_letter_code
_entity_poly.pdbx_strand_id
1 'polypeptide(L)'
;MILSKYINLYNRIFYLSILLTIPYFIHANVNILTTSGLSTAVKSDDVYVWKNIPYAKPPVGDLRWKAPKEIPPSNKVLSGKGSGCIQEPSRYAGLEGEGVVGSEDCLYLD
;
A
#
# COMPACT_ATOMS: atom_id res chain seq x y z
N MET A 1 -25.31 -49.98 19.31
CA MET A 1 -24.58 -48.92 20.11
C MET A 1 -23.12 -48.73 19.70
N ILE A 2 -22.44 -49.74 19.15
CA ILE A 2 -21.00 -49.63 18.74
C ILE A 2 -20.86 -48.91 17.38
N LEU A 3 -21.73 -49.16 16.39
CA LEU A 3 -21.66 -48.56 15.05
C LEU A 3 -21.80 -47.04 15.07
N SER A 4 -22.61 -46.48 15.92
CA SER A 4 -22.84 -45.04 16.06
C SER A 4 -21.57 -44.27 16.55
N LYS A 5 -20.77 -44.93 17.37
CA LYS A 5 -19.50 -44.35 17.86
C LYS A 5 -18.45 -44.24 16.74
N TYR A 6 -18.37 -45.25 15.86
CA TYR A 6 -17.41 -45.23 14.75
C TYR A 6 -17.79 -44.23 13.67
N ILE A 7 -19.08 -44.05 13.38
CA ILE A 7 -19.55 -43.02 12.44
C ILE A 7 -19.23 -41.60 12.95
N ASN A 8 -19.40 -41.33 14.24
CA ASN A 8 -19.03 -40.04 14.83
C ASN A 8 -17.52 -39.77 14.81
N LEU A 9 -16.72 -40.80 15.07
CA LEU A 9 -15.27 -40.68 15.03
C LEU A 9 -14.76 -40.41 13.60
N TYR A 10 -15.29 -41.14 12.62
CA TYR A 10 -14.97 -40.98 11.20
C TYR A 10 -15.33 -39.58 10.69
N ASN A 11 -16.52 -39.10 11.01
CA ASN A 11 -16.90 -37.70 10.67
C ASN A 11 -16.01 -36.66 11.31
N ARG A 12 -15.62 -36.83 12.58
CA ARG A 12 -14.68 -35.90 13.25
C ARG A 12 -13.32 -35.88 12.58
N ILE A 13 -12.78 -37.06 12.20
CA ILE A 13 -11.48 -37.15 11.49
C ILE A 13 -11.59 -36.52 10.10
N PHE A 14 -12.68 -36.73 9.39
CA PHE A 14 -12.93 -36.18 8.08
C PHE A 14 -13.02 -34.67 8.10
N TYR A 15 -13.75 -34.07 9.05
CA TYR A 15 -13.78 -32.59 9.22
C TYR A 15 -12.44 -32.02 9.66
N LEU A 16 -11.67 -32.73 10.49
CA LEU A 16 -10.34 -32.30 10.89
C LEU A 16 -9.36 -32.30 9.71
N SER A 17 -9.45 -33.29 8.81
CA SER A 17 -8.61 -33.36 7.62
C SER A 17 -8.94 -32.26 6.61
N ILE A 18 -10.20 -31.87 6.46
CA ILE A 18 -10.62 -30.76 5.60
C ILE A 18 -10.09 -29.42 6.14
N LEU A 19 -10.08 -29.23 7.46
CA LEU A 19 -9.55 -28.01 8.09
C LEU A 19 -8.03 -27.85 7.88
N LEU A 20 -7.28 -28.95 7.80
CA LEU A 20 -5.84 -28.96 7.56
C LEU A 20 -5.44 -28.72 6.10
N THR A 21 -6.38 -28.83 5.16
CA THR A 21 -6.11 -28.65 3.72
C THR A 21 -6.45 -27.26 3.18
N ILE A 22 -6.90 -26.34 4.03
CA ILE A 22 -7.14 -24.95 3.60
C ILE A 22 -5.76 -24.33 3.29
N PRO A 23 -5.44 -24.05 2.02
CA PRO A 23 -4.19 -23.37 1.70
C PRO A 23 -4.26 -21.97 2.28
N TYR A 24 -3.43 -21.71 3.27
CA TYR A 24 -3.18 -20.33 3.71
C TYR A 24 -2.47 -19.61 2.57
N PHE A 25 -3.22 -18.84 1.79
CA PHE A 25 -2.62 -17.90 0.85
C PHE A 25 -1.91 -16.80 1.66
N ILE A 26 -0.64 -17.02 1.96
CA ILE A 26 0.21 -16.00 2.54
C ILE A 26 0.50 -15.01 1.41
N HIS A 27 -0.20 -13.89 1.42
CA HIS A 27 0.14 -12.77 0.54
C HIS A 27 1.40 -12.13 1.10
N ALA A 28 2.53 -12.39 0.45
CA ALA A 28 3.77 -11.71 0.78
C ALA A 28 3.68 -10.26 0.30
N ASN A 29 3.65 -9.32 1.24
CA ASN A 29 3.79 -7.92 0.92
C ASN A 29 5.25 -7.63 0.52
N VAL A 30 5.45 -7.05 -0.65
CA VAL A 30 6.78 -6.63 -1.10
C VAL A 30 7.03 -5.22 -0.57
N ASN A 31 7.95 -5.12 0.37
CA ASN A 31 8.28 -3.87 1.04
C ASN A 31 9.68 -3.41 0.63
N ILE A 32 9.85 -2.09 0.49
CA ILE A 32 11.15 -1.44 0.36
C ILE A 32 11.35 -0.42 1.48
N LEU A 33 12.55 -0.35 2.00
CA LEU A 33 12.95 0.70 2.93
C LEU A 33 13.62 1.82 2.14
N THR A 34 13.01 2.98 2.19
CA THR A 34 13.56 4.23 1.63
C THR A 34 14.09 5.12 2.75
N THR A 35 14.82 6.18 2.43
CA THR A 35 15.21 7.20 3.42
C THR A 35 14.00 7.83 4.09
N SER A 36 12.90 7.97 3.36
CA SER A 36 11.67 8.60 3.87
C SER A 36 10.80 7.66 4.70
N GLY A 37 11.02 6.33 4.60
CA GLY A 37 10.26 5.32 5.33
C GLY A 37 10.06 4.01 4.56
N LEU A 38 9.28 3.11 5.15
CA LEU A 38 8.94 1.81 4.59
C LEU A 38 7.75 1.94 3.65
N SER A 39 7.93 1.60 2.38
CA SER A 39 6.87 1.58 1.37
C SER A 39 6.49 0.16 1.01
N THR A 40 5.19 -0.10 0.89
CA THR A 40 4.62 -1.39 0.51
C THR A 40 4.13 -1.32 -0.93
N ALA A 41 4.55 -2.29 -1.74
CA ALA A 41 4.10 -2.37 -3.12
C ALA A 41 2.64 -2.78 -3.23
N VAL A 42 1.98 -2.24 -4.25
CA VAL A 42 0.73 -2.76 -4.79
C VAL A 42 1.05 -3.55 -6.04
N LYS A 43 0.55 -4.77 -6.13
CA LYS A 43 0.67 -5.56 -7.37
C LYS A 43 -0.39 -5.10 -8.35
N SER A 44 0.04 -4.67 -9.53
CA SER A 44 -0.83 -4.34 -10.68
C SER A 44 -0.38 -5.19 -11.86
N ASP A 45 -1.23 -6.11 -12.28
CA ASP A 45 -0.90 -7.15 -13.28
C ASP A 45 0.38 -7.91 -12.87
N ASP A 46 1.42 -7.87 -13.70
CA ASP A 46 2.69 -8.54 -13.45
C ASP A 46 3.79 -7.62 -12.90
N VAL A 47 3.44 -6.40 -12.50
CA VAL A 47 4.38 -5.43 -11.93
C VAL A 47 4.05 -5.09 -10.49
N TYR A 48 5.10 -4.76 -9.73
CA TYR A 48 4.97 -4.17 -8.41
C TYR A 48 5.18 -2.67 -8.51
N VAL A 49 4.24 -1.91 -7.93
CA VAL A 49 4.27 -0.45 -7.96
C VAL A 49 4.32 0.06 -6.51
N TRP A 50 5.33 0.83 -6.20
CA TRP A 50 5.43 1.58 -4.94
C TRP A 50 4.99 3.00 -5.21
N LYS A 51 4.03 3.47 -4.44
CA LYS A 51 3.42 4.78 -4.62
C LYS A 51 3.64 5.68 -3.43
N ASN A 52 3.54 6.97 -3.69
CA ASN A 52 3.53 8.00 -2.66
C ASN A 52 4.82 8.04 -1.82
N ILE A 53 5.97 7.82 -2.45
CA ILE A 53 7.26 7.92 -1.80
C ILE A 53 7.69 9.39 -1.81
N PRO A 54 7.68 10.09 -0.66
CA PRO A 54 8.10 11.48 -0.63
C PRO A 54 9.61 11.56 -0.82
N TYR A 55 10.08 12.37 -1.75
CA TYR A 55 11.51 12.58 -2.00
C TYR A 55 12.05 13.88 -1.44
N ALA A 56 11.19 14.79 -1.01
CA ALA A 56 11.58 16.03 -0.36
C ALA A 56 10.49 16.48 0.63
N LYS A 57 10.84 17.39 1.54
CA LYS A 57 9.85 18.02 2.42
C LYS A 57 8.81 18.76 1.59
N PRO A 58 7.53 18.79 2.04
CA PRO A 58 6.49 19.57 1.38
C PRO A 58 6.93 21.01 1.14
N PRO A 59 6.83 21.54 -0.09
CA PRO A 59 7.26 22.90 -0.44
C PRO A 59 6.19 23.93 -0.06
N VAL A 60 5.79 23.93 1.20
CA VAL A 60 4.74 24.79 1.74
C VAL A 60 5.31 25.88 2.65
N GLY A 61 4.54 26.93 2.88
CA GLY A 61 4.94 28.03 3.76
C GLY A 61 6.30 28.62 3.36
N ASP A 62 7.25 28.65 4.28
CA ASP A 62 8.59 29.19 4.06
C ASP A 62 9.44 28.40 3.06
N LEU A 63 9.02 27.19 2.68
CA LEU A 63 9.71 26.35 1.69
C LEU A 63 9.20 26.59 0.26
N ARG A 64 8.16 27.40 0.05
CA ARG A 64 7.67 27.74 -1.30
C ARG A 64 8.76 28.46 -2.11
N TRP A 65 8.86 28.07 -3.35
CA TRP A 65 9.81 28.66 -4.32
C TRP A 65 11.30 28.53 -3.92
N LYS A 66 11.60 27.62 -2.99
CA LYS A 66 12.97 27.30 -2.58
C LYS A 66 13.40 25.95 -3.11
N ALA A 67 14.71 25.71 -3.11
CA ALA A 67 15.26 24.40 -3.44
C ALA A 67 14.67 23.33 -2.50
N PRO A 68 14.40 22.11 -3.02
CA PRO A 68 13.90 21.01 -2.23
C PRO A 68 14.79 20.74 -1.01
N LYS A 69 14.16 20.45 0.12
CA LYS A 69 14.84 20.09 1.37
C LYS A 69 14.69 18.60 1.64
N GLU A 70 15.78 17.99 2.05
CA GLU A 70 15.80 16.57 2.41
C GLU A 70 14.82 16.25 3.54
N ILE A 71 14.20 15.06 3.45
CA ILE A 71 13.41 14.49 4.52
C ILE A 71 14.37 13.80 5.49
N PRO A 72 14.26 14.02 6.80
CA PRO A 72 15.02 13.24 7.77
C PRO A 72 14.74 11.74 7.62
N PRO A 73 15.75 10.87 7.78
CA PRO A 73 15.55 9.43 7.74
C PRO A 73 14.45 8.98 8.69
N SER A 74 13.61 8.07 8.23
CA SER A 74 12.45 7.57 8.96
C SER A 74 12.25 6.08 8.74
N ASN A 75 11.85 5.37 9.80
CA ASN A 75 11.42 3.97 9.72
C ASN A 75 9.89 3.84 9.76
N LYS A 76 9.16 4.94 9.65
CA LYS A 76 7.69 4.91 9.61
C LYS A 76 7.21 4.23 8.34
N VAL A 77 6.09 3.51 8.46
CA VAL A 77 5.39 3.01 7.28
C VAL A 77 4.79 4.20 6.53
N LEU A 78 5.12 4.29 5.24
CA LEU A 78 4.54 5.29 4.37
C LEU A 78 3.08 4.89 4.11
N SER A 79 2.18 5.68 4.62
CA SER A 79 0.74 5.52 4.45
C SER A 79 0.16 6.84 3.99
N GLY A 80 -0.75 6.77 3.06
CA GLY A 80 -1.39 7.95 2.54
C GLY A 80 -1.41 7.96 1.02
N LYS A 81 -2.07 8.94 0.49
CA LYS A 81 -2.14 9.19 -0.94
C LYS A 81 -1.33 10.45 -1.22
N GLY A 82 -0.27 10.31 -1.99
CA GLY A 82 0.42 11.46 -2.57
C GLY A 82 -0.55 12.26 -3.42
N SER A 83 -0.32 13.53 -3.54
CA SER A 83 -1.11 14.42 -4.39
C SER A 83 -0.26 14.90 -5.55
N GLY A 84 -0.86 15.03 -6.72
CA GLY A 84 -0.25 15.81 -7.79
C GLY A 84 -0.13 17.27 -7.38
N CYS A 85 0.81 17.97 -7.98
CA CYS A 85 0.95 19.41 -7.76
C CYS A 85 -0.29 20.16 -8.27
N ILE A 86 -0.47 21.37 -7.75
CA ILE A 86 -1.60 22.24 -8.11
C ILE A 86 -1.60 22.51 -9.62
N GLN A 87 -2.66 22.11 -10.30
CA GLN A 87 -2.83 22.24 -11.74
C GLN A 87 -4.30 22.14 -12.15
N GLU A 88 -4.58 22.39 -13.41
CA GLU A 88 -5.86 22.03 -14.00
C GLU A 88 -6.03 20.49 -14.04
N PRO A 89 -7.26 19.96 -14.01
CA PRO A 89 -7.51 18.54 -14.06
C PRO A 89 -6.87 17.90 -15.30
N SER A 90 -6.22 16.77 -15.10
CA SER A 90 -5.54 16.04 -16.17
C SER A 90 -5.70 14.54 -15.97
N ARG A 91 -6.34 13.87 -16.92
CA ARG A 91 -6.47 12.40 -16.91
C ARG A 91 -5.11 11.71 -16.98
N TYR A 92 -4.13 12.30 -17.68
CA TYR A 92 -2.79 11.76 -17.77
C TYR A 92 -2.04 11.82 -16.45
N ALA A 93 -2.33 12.83 -15.60
CA ALA A 93 -1.78 12.95 -14.26
C ALA A 93 -2.63 12.25 -13.20
N GLY A 94 -3.71 11.58 -13.59
CA GLY A 94 -4.63 10.93 -12.64
C GLY A 94 -5.33 11.91 -11.70
N LEU A 95 -5.44 13.17 -12.10
CA LEU A 95 -6.09 14.24 -11.33
C LEU A 95 -7.40 14.61 -11.98
N GLU A 96 -8.50 14.25 -11.32
CA GLU A 96 -9.86 14.51 -11.76
C GLU A 96 -10.53 15.53 -10.84
N GLY A 97 -11.46 16.29 -11.36
CA GLY A 97 -12.23 17.29 -10.62
C GLY A 97 -12.61 18.48 -11.49
N GLU A 98 -13.17 19.49 -10.86
CA GLU A 98 -13.50 20.78 -11.49
C GLU A 98 -12.59 21.88 -10.94
N GLY A 99 -12.23 22.82 -11.78
CA GLY A 99 -11.36 23.94 -11.41
C GLY A 99 -9.90 23.49 -11.22
N VAL A 100 -9.25 24.01 -10.20
CA VAL A 100 -7.86 23.70 -9.87
C VAL A 100 -7.82 22.54 -8.87
N VAL A 101 -7.04 21.50 -9.18
CA VAL A 101 -6.89 20.30 -8.36
C VAL A 101 -5.43 20.12 -7.93
N GLY A 102 -5.21 19.21 -6.97
CA GLY A 102 -3.87 18.92 -6.45
C GLY A 102 -3.57 19.60 -5.12
N SER A 103 -2.32 19.55 -4.72
CA SER A 103 -1.83 20.09 -3.45
C SER A 103 -0.45 20.72 -3.62
N GLU A 104 -0.07 21.65 -2.73
CA GLU A 104 1.32 22.10 -2.65
C GLU A 104 2.23 20.99 -2.10
N ASP A 105 1.71 20.10 -1.27
CA ASP A 105 2.41 18.90 -0.82
C ASP A 105 2.30 17.84 -1.93
N CYS A 106 3.23 17.88 -2.89
CA CYS A 106 3.20 17.07 -4.10
C CYS A 106 4.56 16.48 -4.52
N LEU A 107 5.56 16.50 -3.66
CA LEU A 107 6.89 15.99 -4.00
C LEU A 107 6.99 14.48 -3.70
N TYR A 108 6.29 13.68 -4.49
CA TYR A 108 6.20 12.24 -4.38
C TYR A 108 6.63 11.53 -5.66
N LEU A 109 7.10 10.29 -5.52
CA LEU A 109 7.37 9.33 -6.60
C LEU A 109 6.34 8.20 -6.55
N ASP A 110 6.04 7.68 -7.74
CA ASP A 110 5.27 6.45 -7.95
C ASP A 110 6.06 5.49 -8.82
#